data_e7ad5acee059e335cbe1d2e30076eb87
#
_entry.id   e7ad5acee059e335cbe1d2e30076eb87
#
_cell.length_a   1.000
_cell.length_b   1.000
_cell.length_c   1.000
_cell.angle_alpha   90.00
_cell.angle_beta   90.00
_cell.angle_gamma   90.00
#
_symmetry.space_group_name_H-M   'P 1'
#
loop_
_entity.id
_entity.type
_entity.pdbx_description
1 polymer ?
#
loop_
_entity_poly.entity_id
_entity_poly.type
_entity_poly.pdbx_seq_one_letter_code
_entity_poly.pdbx_strand_id
1 'polypeptide(L)'
;MDQQAKPVSIVMIEDDEGHARLIEKNIRRAGVNNEIIPFSNGTAALNYLLGADGSGIVSSGKQLLILLDLNLPDMTGIDILEKLKSNVHTKRSPIVVLTTTDDSREIQRCYDFGANVYITKLVNYEGFANAIRQLGLFFSVMQVPEAQ
;
A
#
# COMPACT_ATOMS: atom_id res chain seq x y z
N MET A 1 2.64 21.39 24.43
CA MET A 1 3.05 20.07 23.97
C MET A 1 2.32 19.71 22.69
N ASP A 2 3.07 19.42 21.72
CA ASP A 2 2.53 19.09 20.44
C ASP A 2 2.01 17.66 20.43
N GLN A 3 0.74 17.50 20.09
CA GLN A 3 0.10 16.20 20.01
C GLN A 3 -0.11 15.75 18.57
N GLN A 4 0.72 16.22 17.68
CA GLN A 4 0.59 15.86 16.29
C GLN A 4 0.70 14.34 16.11
N ALA A 5 -0.24 13.80 15.32
CA ALA A 5 -0.16 12.40 14.93
C ALA A 5 1.12 12.18 14.13
N LYS A 6 1.76 11.03 14.33
CA LYS A 6 2.93 10.67 13.52
C LYS A 6 2.49 10.58 12.06
N PRO A 7 3.27 11.12 11.14
CA PRO A 7 2.93 11.00 9.73
C PRO A 7 2.95 9.54 9.30
N VAL A 8 2.01 9.19 8.43
CA VAL A 8 1.93 7.85 7.84
C VAL A 8 2.99 7.77 6.75
N SER A 9 3.78 6.70 6.75
CA SER A 9 4.68 6.39 5.65
C SER A 9 3.97 5.50 4.64
N ILE A 10 4.20 5.74 3.37
CA ILE A 10 3.55 4.99 2.29
C ILE A 10 4.54 3.97 1.77
N VAL A 11 4.23 2.69 1.93
CA VAL A 11 5.03 1.60 1.36
C VAL A 11 4.38 1.25 0.03
N MET A 12 5.14 1.38 -1.05
CA MET A 12 4.64 1.13 -2.40
C MET A 12 5.33 -0.09 -2.99
N ILE A 13 4.56 -1.15 -3.21
CA ILE A 13 5.08 -2.41 -3.75
C ILE A 13 4.61 -2.52 -5.19
N GLU A 14 5.48 -2.15 -6.14
CA GLU A 14 5.17 -2.03 -7.55
C GLU A 14 6.42 -2.32 -8.36
N ASP A 15 6.38 -3.33 -9.25
CA ASP A 15 7.56 -3.70 -10.03
C ASP A 15 7.72 -2.90 -11.32
N ASP A 16 6.68 -2.26 -11.81
CA ASP A 16 6.74 -1.45 -13.03
C ASP A 16 7.16 -0.02 -12.68
N GLU A 17 8.34 0.39 -13.17
CA GLU A 17 8.87 1.72 -12.87
C GLU A 17 7.97 2.85 -13.36
N GLY A 18 7.35 2.67 -14.52
CA GLY A 18 6.44 3.66 -15.07
C GLY A 18 5.21 3.86 -14.19
N HIS A 19 4.62 2.76 -13.73
CA HIS A 19 3.50 2.83 -12.80
C HIS A 19 3.92 3.43 -11.47
N ALA A 20 5.08 3.04 -10.95
CA ALA A 20 5.58 3.58 -9.69
C ALA A 20 5.74 5.09 -9.74
N ARG A 21 6.33 5.60 -10.83
CA ARG A 21 6.49 7.05 -11.01
C ARG A 21 5.15 7.76 -11.15
N LEU A 22 4.22 7.15 -11.86
CA LEU A 22 2.88 7.73 -12.02
C LEU A 22 2.16 7.83 -10.69
N ILE A 23 2.21 6.77 -9.89
CA ILE A 23 1.60 6.74 -8.57
C ILE A 23 2.20 7.84 -7.70
N GLU A 24 3.52 7.89 -7.60
CA GLU A 24 4.21 8.89 -6.78
C GLU A 24 3.87 10.31 -7.22
N LYS A 25 3.96 10.58 -8.52
CA LYS A 25 3.67 11.90 -9.06
C LYS A 25 2.28 12.38 -8.69
N ASN A 26 1.29 11.51 -8.79
CA ASN A 26 -0.09 11.89 -8.51
C ASN A 26 -0.38 12.02 -7.02
N ILE A 27 0.28 11.24 -6.18
CA ILE A 27 0.23 11.43 -4.73
C ILE A 27 0.78 12.81 -4.37
N ARG A 28 1.93 13.19 -4.94
CA ARG A 28 2.53 14.51 -4.68
C ARG A 28 1.65 15.64 -5.19
N ARG A 29 1.02 15.46 -6.36
CA ARG A 29 0.09 16.47 -6.92
C ARG A 29 -1.14 16.68 -6.04
N ALA A 30 -1.54 15.69 -5.30
CA ALA A 30 -2.65 15.80 -4.36
C ALA A 30 -2.25 16.54 -3.06
N GLY A 31 -0.99 16.96 -2.94
CA GLY A 31 -0.52 17.69 -1.77
C GLY A 31 -0.04 16.78 -0.64
N VAL A 32 0.08 15.49 -0.89
CA VAL A 32 0.55 14.54 0.11
C VAL A 32 2.07 14.48 0.05
N ASN A 33 2.73 14.87 1.14
CA ASN A 33 4.18 14.96 1.22
C ASN A 33 4.80 13.85 2.08
N ASN A 34 4.01 12.86 2.44
CA ASN A 34 4.46 11.75 3.26
C ASN A 34 5.57 10.96 2.56
N GLU A 35 6.44 10.37 3.35
CA GLU A 35 7.50 9.52 2.82
C GLU A 35 6.91 8.37 2.01
N ILE A 36 7.49 8.11 0.84
CA ILE A 36 7.13 6.95 0.02
C ILE A 36 8.34 6.04 -0.03
N ILE A 37 8.15 4.80 0.38
CA ILE A 37 9.21 3.79 0.44
C ILE A 37 8.89 2.75 -0.64
N PRO A 38 9.64 2.74 -1.77
CA PRO A 38 9.31 1.86 -2.88
C PRO A 38 10.00 0.51 -2.77
N PHE A 39 9.31 -0.52 -3.23
CA PHE A 39 9.85 -1.86 -3.40
C PHE A 39 9.39 -2.40 -4.75
N SER A 40 10.30 -3.07 -5.46
CA SER A 40 10.01 -3.63 -6.78
C SER A 40 9.64 -5.12 -6.72
N ASN A 41 9.69 -5.73 -5.55
CA ASN A 41 9.32 -7.14 -5.39
C ASN A 41 8.79 -7.39 -3.99
N GLY A 42 8.10 -8.52 -3.83
CA GLY A 42 7.45 -8.85 -2.58
C GLY A 42 8.42 -9.26 -1.49
N THR A 43 9.49 -9.97 -1.85
CA THR A 43 10.47 -10.45 -0.87
C THR A 43 11.13 -9.29 -0.13
N ALA A 44 11.59 -8.28 -0.87
CA ALA A 44 12.22 -7.12 -0.26
C ALA A 44 11.23 -6.35 0.61
N ALA A 45 9.98 -6.21 0.16
CA ALA A 45 8.96 -5.52 0.92
C ALA A 45 8.65 -6.25 2.23
N LEU A 46 8.46 -7.56 2.18
CA LEU A 46 8.16 -8.34 3.39
C LEU A 46 9.33 -8.33 4.37
N ASN A 47 10.57 -8.39 3.88
CA ASN A 47 11.74 -8.30 4.74
C ASN A 47 11.80 -6.95 5.45
N TYR A 48 11.50 -5.87 4.74
CA TYR A 48 11.45 -4.54 5.34
C TYR A 48 10.35 -4.46 6.39
N LEU A 49 9.15 -4.94 6.04
CA LEU A 49 7.98 -4.80 6.91
C LEU A 49 8.04 -5.73 8.12
N LEU A 50 8.31 -7.00 7.90
CA LEU A 50 8.18 -8.03 8.93
C LEU A 50 9.52 -8.52 9.47
N GLY A 51 10.57 -8.51 8.64
CA GLY A 51 11.85 -9.09 8.99
C GLY A 51 11.79 -10.61 9.01
N ALA A 52 12.96 -11.26 8.96
CA ALA A 52 13.04 -12.73 9.02
C ALA A 52 12.71 -13.27 10.42
N ASP A 53 12.94 -12.46 11.44
CA ASP A 53 12.77 -12.83 12.86
C ASP A 53 11.69 -11.99 13.55
N GLY A 54 10.86 -11.31 12.77
CA GLY A 54 9.83 -10.43 13.30
C GLY A 54 10.33 -9.05 13.71
N SER A 55 11.57 -8.70 13.36
CA SER A 55 12.17 -7.41 13.72
C SER A 55 12.02 -6.34 12.64
N GLY A 56 11.10 -6.51 11.71
CA GLY A 56 10.87 -5.54 10.65
C GLY A 56 10.39 -4.19 11.17
N ILE A 57 10.26 -3.23 10.24
CA ILE A 57 9.92 -1.84 10.59
C ILE A 57 8.62 -1.71 11.36
N VAL A 58 7.68 -2.63 11.16
CA VAL A 58 6.39 -2.58 11.85
C VAL A 58 6.52 -2.74 13.36
N SER A 59 7.59 -3.39 13.83
CA SER A 59 7.82 -3.54 15.27
C SER A 59 8.23 -2.23 15.95
N SER A 60 8.60 -1.21 15.15
CA SER A 60 8.97 0.11 15.69
C SER A 60 7.76 0.99 16.00
N GLY A 61 6.55 0.54 15.68
CA GLY A 61 5.34 1.34 15.86
C GLY A 61 5.10 2.37 14.77
N LYS A 62 5.86 2.34 13.68
CA LYS A 62 5.69 3.26 12.57
C LYS A 62 4.34 3.01 11.89
N GLN A 63 3.60 4.07 11.65
CA GLN A 63 2.31 3.97 10.97
C GLN A 63 2.52 3.88 9.46
N LEU A 64 1.89 2.90 8.84
CA LEU A 64 2.10 2.59 7.43
C LEU A 64 0.78 2.54 6.67
N LEU A 65 0.83 2.98 5.42
CA LEU A 65 -0.20 2.71 4.43
C LEU A 65 0.48 1.95 3.30
N ILE A 66 -0.11 0.86 2.85
CA ILE A 66 0.54 -0.03 1.90
C ILE A 66 -0.20 0.01 0.57
N LEU A 67 0.53 0.35 -0.50
CA LEU A 67 0.05 0.26 -1.87
C LEU A 67 0.64 -1.02 -2.45
N LEU A 68 -0.20 -1.93 -2.90
CA LEU A 68 0.21 -3.27 -3.28
C LEU A 68 -0.24 -3.63 -4.68
N ASP A 69 0.70 -3.90 -5.57
CA ASP A 69 0.42 -4.51 -6.87
C ASP A 69 0.23 -6.02 -6.69
N LEU A 70 -0.74 -6.59 -7.37
CA LEU A 70 -0.96 -8.04 -7.32
C LEU A 70 0.01 -8.82 -8.21
N ASN A 71 0.57 -8.19 -9.23
CA ASN A 71 1.42 -8.86 -10.22
C ASN A 71 2.88 -8.53 -9.97
N LEU A 72 3.51 -9.27 -9.06
CA LEU A 72 4.90 -9.08 -8.71
C LEU A 72 5.75 -10.23 -9.27
N PRO A 73 7.06 -10.01 -9.49
CA PRO A 73 7.89 -11.02 -10.14
C PRO A 73 8.19 -12.26 -9.29
N ASP A 74 8.18 -12.14 -7.97
CA ASP A 74 8.63 -13.20 -7.07
C ASP A 74 7.53 -13.86 -6.26
N MET A 75 6.35 -13.24 -6.17
CA MET A 75 5.20 -13.81 -5.46
C MET A 75 3.94 -13.07 -5.86
N THR A 76 2.78 -13.64 -5.55
CA THR A 76 1.53 -12.95 -5.85
C THR A 76 1.24 -11.91 -4.77
N GLY A 77 0.55 -10.84 -5.17
CA GLY A 77 0.11 -9.84 -4.20
C GLY A 77 -0.88 -10.41 -3.19
N ILE A 78 -1.65 -11.41 -3.58
CA ILE A 78 -2.57 -12.09 -2.65
C ILE A 78 -1.78 -12.74 -1.50
N ASP A 79 -0.65 -13.38 -1.81
CA ASP A 79 0.20 -13.99 -0.78
C ASP A 79 0.73 -12.92 0.19
N ILE A 80 1.12 -11.77 -0.33
CA ILE A 80 1.59 -10.65 0.50
C ILE A 80 0.46 -10.16 1.39
N LEU A 81 -0.71 -9.95 0.81
CA LEU A 81 -1.90 -9.48 1.53
C LEU A 81 -2.24 -10.42 2.69
N GLU A 82 -2.23 -11.72 2.43
CA GLU A 82 -2.50 -12.72 3.45
C GLU A 82 -1.48 -12.64 4.59
N LYS A 83 -0.19 -12.54 4.27
CA LYS A 83 0.87 -12.44 5.26
C LYS A 83 0.74 -11.17 6.10
N LEU A 84 0.45 -10.05 5.48
CA LEU A 84 0.30 -8.78 6.20
C LEU A 84 -0.92 -8.80 7.12
N LYS A 85 -2.02 -9.35 6.67
CA LYS A 85 -3.25 -9.40 7.48
C LYS A 85 -3.20 -10.47 8.57
N SER A 86 -2.27 -11.41 8.47
CA SER A 86 -2.05 -12.43 9.50
C SER A 86 -1.08 -11.97 10.59
N ASN A 87 -0.37 -10.86 10.38
CA ASN A 87 0.62 -10.36 11.33
C ASN A 87 -0.02 -9.30 12.24
N VAL A 88 0.20 -9.45 13.55
CA VAL A 88 -0.40 -8.55 14.55
C VAL A 88 -0.01 -7.09 14.34
N HIS A 89 1.19 -6.83 13.81
CA HIS A 89 1.68 -5.46 13.63
C HIS A 89 1.19 -4.81 12.34
N THR A 90 0.85 -5.60 11.31
CA THR A 90 0.43 -5.06 10.00
C THR A 90 -1.04 -5.20 9.71
N LYS A 91 -1.77 -6.03 10.46
CA LYS A 91 -3.18 -6.29 10.14
C LYS A 91 -4.05 -5.03 10.20
N ARG A 92 -3.64 -4.01 10.92
CA ARG A 92 -4.36 -2.74 11.01
C ARG A 92 -3.92 -1.72 9.98
N SER A 93 -2.81 -1.94 9.29
CA SER A 93 -2.35 -1.02 8.27
C SER A 93 -3.31 -1.05 7.09
N PRO A 94 -3.77 0.10 6.61
CA PRO A 94 -4.61 0.12 5.42
C PRO A 94 -3.82 -0.40 4.21
N ILE A 95 -4.45 -1.23 3.40
CA ILE A 95 -3.86 -1.78 2.19
C ILE A 95 -4.73 -1.40 1.00
N VAL A 96 -4.13 -0.74 0.03
CA VAL A 96 -4.74 -0.39 -1.24
C VAL A 96 -4.14 -1.28 -2.31
N VAL A 97 -4.97 -2.07 -2.97
CA VAL A 97 -4.51 -2.95 -4.03
C VAL A 97 -4.58 -2.22 -5.37
N LEU A 98 -3.49 -2.26 -6.11
CA LEU A 98 -3.38 -1.66 -7.44
C LEU A 98 -3.06 -2.78 -8.43
N THR A 99 -3.87 -2.96 -9.48
CA THR A 99 -3.65 -4.06 -10.40
C THR A 99 -4.27 -3.80 -11.75
N THR A 100 -3.81 -4.55 -12.75
CA THR A 100 -4.38 -4.47 -14.10
C THR A 100 -5.56 -5.39 -14.29
N THR A 101 -5.83 -6.32 -13.36
CA THR A 101 -6.95 -7.24 -13.50
C THR A 101 -8.27 -6.60 -13.10
N ASP A 102 -9.33 -6.96 -13.82
CA ASP A 102 -10.71 -6.59 -13.47
C ASP A 102 -11.58 -7.82 -13.19
N ASP A 103 -10.94 -8.98 -12.97
CA ASP A 103 -11.66 -10.21 -12.64
C ASP A 103 -12.35 -10.05 -11.29
N SER A 104 -13.68 -10.14 -11.29
CA SER A 104 -14.47 -9.92 -10.08
C SER A 104 -14.16 -10.93 -8.98
N ARG A 105 -13.74 -12.14 -9.32
CA ARG A 105 -13.38 -13.17 -8.33
C ARG A 105 -12.08 -12.79 -7.63
N GLU A 106 -11.12 -12.24 -8.37
CA GLU A 106 -9.86 -11.80 -7.79
C GLU A 106 -10.06 -10.57 -6.93
N ILE A 107 -10.90 -9.63 -7.37
CA ILE A 107 -11.28 -8.47 -6.58
C ILE A 107 -11.90 -8.91 -5.26
N GLN A 108 -12.84 -9.86 -5.32
CA GLN A 108 -13.49 -10.37 -4.13
C GLN A 108 -12.49 -11.02 -3.17
N ARG A 109 -11.54 -11.79 -3.70
CA ARG A 109 -10.49 -12.40 -2.87
C ARG A 109 -9.66 -11.35 -2.16
N CYS A 110 -9.33 -10.24 -2.83
CA CYS A 110 -8.59 -9.17 -2.19
C CYS A 110 -9.34 -8.62 -0.99
N TYR A 111 -10.64 -8.35 -1.14
CA TYR A 111 -11.44 -7.86 -0.02
C TYR A 111 -11.59 -8.92 1.06
N ASP A 112 -11.75 -10.18 0.70
CA ASP A 112 -11.86 -11.27 1.67
C ASP A 112 -10.60 -11.41 2.51
N PHE A 113 -9.43 -11.14 1.93
CA PHE A 113 -8.16 -11.16 2.64
C PHE A 113 -7.84 -9.84 3.35
N GLY A 114 -8.72 -8.86 3.27
CA GLY A 114 -8.61 -7.67 4.10
C GLY A 114 -8.13 -6.41 3.39
N ALA A 115 -8.13 -6.37 2.05
CA ALA A 115 -7.83 -5.14 1.34
C ALA A 115 -8.88 -4.08 1.68
N ASN A 116 -8.44 -2.85 1.85
CA ASN A 116 -9.32 -1.74 2.18
C ASN A 116 -9.91 -1.09 0.92
N VAL A 117 -9.10 -0.99 -0.13
CA VAL A 117 -9.49 -0.36 -1.39
C VAL A 117 -8.84 -1.13 -2.53
N TYR A 118 -9.52 -1.19 -3.66
CA TYR A 118 -9.03 -1.82 -4.88
C TYR A 118 -9.11 -0.81 -6.02
N ILE A 119 -8.00 -0.59 -6.70
CA ILE A 119 -7.94 0.34 -7.82
C ILE A 119 -7.42 -0.41 -9.05
N THR A 120 -8.18 -0.37 -10.15
CA THR A 120 -7.81 -1.03 -11.39
C THR A 120 -6.97 -0.09 -12.25
N LYS A 121 -5.81 -0.59 -12.71
CA LYS A 121 -4.92 0.13 -13.62
C LYS A 121 -5.40 0.07 -15.09
N LEU A 122 -6.47 -0.67 -15.37
CA LEU A 122 -7.00 -0.83 -16.74
C LEU A 122 -7.68 0.42 -17.26
N VAL A 123 -8.08 1.35 -16.41
CA VAL A 123 -8.61 2.62 -16.83
C VAL A 123 -7.54 3.37 -17.61
N ASN A 124 -7.94 4.31 -18.47
CA ASN A 124 -6.98 5.10 -19.19
C ASN A 124 -6.10 5.88 -18.21
N TYR A 125 -5.00 6.45 -18.72
CA TYR A 125 -4.06 7.20 -17.91
C TYR A 125 -4.75 8.22 -17.02
N GLU A 126 -5.67 8.98 -17.59
CA GLU A 126 -6.37 10.05 -16.88
C GLU A 126 -7.23 9.51 -15.74
N GLY A 127 -7.95 8.42 -16.00
CA GLY A 127 -8.78 7.78 -14.97
C GLY A 127 -7.96 7.24 -13.83
N PHE A 128 -6.83 6.60 -14.13
CA PHE A 128 -5.93 6.09 -13.11
C PHE A 128 -5.34 7.23 -12.29
N ALA A 129 -4.87 8.29 -12.96
CA ALA A 129 -4.32 9.46 -12.28
C ALA A 129 -5.35 10.12 -11.37
N ASN A 130 -6.61 10.21 -11.81
CA ASN A 130 -7.69 10.75 -10.97
C ASN A 130 -7.94 9.89 -9.75
N ALA A 131 -7.96 8.57 -9.90
CA ALA A 131 -8.16 7.66 -8.78
C ALA A 131 -7.05 7.82 -7.73
N ILE A 132 -5.80 7.93 -8.18
CA ILE A 132 -4.67 8.12 -7.27
C ILE A 132 -4.75 9.48 -6.58
N ARG A 133 -5.17 10.54 -7.28
CA ARG A 133 -5.35 11.85 -6.64
C ARG A 133 -6.44 11.83 -5.57
N GLN A 134 -7.55 11.16 -5.84
CA GLN A 134 -8.61 11.01 -4.85
C GLN A 134 -8.12 10.24 -3.64
N LEU A 135 -7.32 9.20 -3.87
CA LEU A 135 -6.70 8.45 -2.81
C LEU A 135 -5.76 9.31 -1.98
N GLY A 136 -4.98 10.19 -2.64
CA GLY A 136 -4.11 11.15 -1.96
C GLY A 136 -4.89 12.08 -1.06
N LEU A 137 -6.03 12.59 -1.52
CA LEU A 137 -6.89 13.43 -0.70
C LEU A 137 -7.45 12.65 0.50
N PHE A 138 -7.80 11.38 0.28
CA PHE A 138 -8.24 10.51 1.37
C PHE A 138 -7.14 10.38 2.42
N PHE A 139 -5.88 10.19 1.99
CA PHE A 139 -4.75 10.07 2.91
C PHE A 139 -4.58 11.31 3.78
N SER A 140 -4.90 12.49 3.25
CA SER A 140 -4.70 13.74 3.99
C SER A 140 -5.63 13.88 5.18
N VAL A 141 -6.74 13.15 5.18
CA VAL A 141 -7.72 13.19 6.27
C VAL A 141 -7.78 11.89 7.06
N MET A 142 -7.14 10.84 6.56
CA MET A 142 -7.20 9.52 7.20
C MET A 142 -6.27 9.47 8.40
N GLN A 143 -6.77 8.90 9.49
CA GLN A 143 -5.94 8.57 10.64
C GLN A 143 -5.76 7.06 10.69
N VAL A 144 -4.52 6.64 10.85
CA VAL A 144 -4.19 5.22 10.97
C VAL A 144 -4.08 4.90 12.46
N PRO A 145 -4.76 3.85 12.95
CA PRO A 145 -4.62 3.47 14.34
C PRO A 145 -3.16 3.15 14.68
N GLU A 146 -2.74 3.56 15.87
CA GLU A 146 -1.40 3.20 16.32
C GLU A 146 -1.29 1.69 16.51
N ALA A 147 -0.16 1.15 16.11
CA ALA A 147 0.18 -0.24 16.40
C ALA A 147 0.45 -0.38 17.89
N GLN A 148 -0.19 -1.34 18.50
CA GLN A 148 -0.01 -1.55 19.94
C GLN A 148 0.55 -2.92 20.23
#